data_23db80266df13206f6cd7e1d99adcd41
#
_entry.id   23db80266df13206f6cd7e1d99adcd41
#
_cell.length_a   1.000
_cell.length_b   1.000
_cell.length_c   1.000
_cell.angle_alpha   90.00
_cell.angle_beta   90.00
_cell.angle_gamma   90.00
#
_symmetry.space_group_name_H-M   'P 1'
#
loop_
_entity.id
_entity.type
_entity.pdbx_description
1 polymer ?
#
loop_
_entity_poly.entity_id
_entity_poly.type
_entity_poly.pdbx_seq_one_letter_code
_entity_poly.pdbx_strand_id
1 'polypeptide(L)'
;MKKYIIIVTMLFAACSAPKSTDRLLAEVWQSDQQVRRQIIELTKAVTTEGRTDLIDSLIMVCELQESVDARNISIIDSLLQGGVPNSLSKESYKTIWIVIDHSTLEKQLLYLPIVEQMATDGLIDKDEYATLFDRVAMGQKRPQRYGSQSVQFGRPKAMQLYIYPVENSEKLDSLRATVGMEPIAEYLKVLTQTTGIEAQFDRQMTIDCLEKLRNGE
;
A
#
# COMPACT_ATOMS: atom_id res chain seq x y z
N MET A 1 -12.94 5.48 72.95
CA MET A 1 -13.46 6.07 71.71
C MET A 1 -12.51 5.75 70.58
N LYS A 2 -12.85 4.80 69.68
CA LYS A 2 -11.99 4.43 68.56
C LYS A 2 -12.34 5.30 67.37
N LYS A 3 -11.35 6.10 66.89
CA LYS A 3 -11.49 6.94 65.68
C LYS A 3 -11.21 6.08 64.46
N TYR A 4 -12.19 5.86 63.60
CA TYR A 4 -12.03 5.25 62.29
C TYR A 4 -11.59 6.32 61.30
N ILE A 5 -10.42 6.16 60.70
CA ILE A 5 -9.95 6.99 59.60
C ILE A 5 -10.48 6.30 58.31
N ILE A 6 -11.41 6.97 57.61
CA ILE A 6 -11.88 6.57 56.29
C ILE A 6 -10.88 7.11 55.27
N ILE A 7 -10.07 6.23 54.68
CA ILE A 7 -9.21 6.57 53.53
C ILE A 7 -10.09 6.49 52.28
N VAL A 8 -10.47 7.67 51.75
CA VAL A 8 -11.11 7.77 50.45
C VAL A 8 -10.03 7.69 49.39
N THR A 9 -9.88 6.52 48.77
CA THR A 9 -9.05 6.32 47.59
C THR A 9 -9.76 6.94 46.39
N MET A 10 -9.36 8.14 45.99
CA MET A 10 -9.74 8.71 44.69
C MET A 10 -9.06 7.89 43.59
N LEU A 11 -9.84 7.05 42.91
CA LEU A 11 -9.45 6.48 41.62
C LEU A 11 -9.44 7.61 40.59
N PHE A 12 -8.26 8.15 40.28
CA PHE A 12 -8.08 8.95 39.07
C PHE A 12 -8.22 8.01 37.87
N ALA A 13 -9.40 7.93 37.28
CA ALA A 13 -9.56 7.47 35.92
C ALA A 13 -8.79 8.45 35.04
N ALA A 14 -7.61 8.06 34.59
CA ALA A 14 -6.88 8.80 33.56
C ALA A 14 -7.71 8.73 32.27
N CYS A 15 -8.61 9.71 32.11
CA CYS A 15 -9.31 9.95 30.85
C CYS A 15 -8.25 10.48 29.89
N SER A 16 -7.66 9.59 29.09
CA SER A 16 -6.79 10.02 27.99
C SER A 16 -7.64 10.88 27.05
N ALA A 17 -7.25 12.14 26.85
CA ALA A 17 -7.87 13.02 25.88
C ALA A 17 -7.95 12.30 24.52
N PRO A 18 -9.05 12.44 23.76
CA PRO A 18 -9.13 11.83 22.44
C PRO A 18 -7.95 12.31 21.60
N LYS A 19 -7.23 11.36 21.00
CA LYS A 19 -6.12 11.70 20.09
C LYS A 19 -6.68 12.53 18.94
N SER A 20 -5.98 13.61 18.53
CA SER A 20 -6.34 14.30 17.30
C SER A 20 -6.34 13.29 16.13
N THR A 21 -7.19 13.50 15.13
CA THR A 21 -7.27 12.62 13.96
C THR A 21 -5.92 12.51 13.25
N ASP A 22 -5.18 13.61 13.12
CA ASP A 22 -3.84 13.59 12.53
C ASP A 22 -2.87 12.70 13.33
N ARG A 23 -2.92 12.73 14.66
CA ARG A 23 -2.10 11.87 15.49
C ARG A 23 -2.46 10.39 15.33
N LEU A 24 -3.75 10.07 15.26
CA LEU A 24 -4.22 8.71 15.00
C LEU A 24 -3.70 8.21 13.64
N LEU A 25 -3.85 9.04 12.59
CA LEU A 25 -3.39 8.69 11.25
C LEU A 25 -1.87 8.57 11.16
N ALA A 26 -1.10 9.36 11.90
CA ALA A 26 0.34 9.18 12.00
C ALA A 26 0.74 7.81 12.61
N GLU A 27 0.01 7.34 13.63
CA GLU A 27 0.22 6.00 14.21
C GLU A 27 -0.17 4.89 13.21
N VAL A 28 -1.24 5.08 12.45
CA VAL A 28 -1.66 4.18 11.35
C VAL A 28 -0.58 4.12 10.27
N TRP A 29 -0.08 5.26 9.80
CA TRP A 29 1.04 5.33 8.85
C TRP A 29 2.27 4.56 9.35
N GLN A 30 2.66 4.81 10.59
CA GLN A 30 3.84 4.16 11.16
C GLN A 30 3.69 2.64 11.18
N SER A 31 2.53 2.10 11.62
CA SER A 31 2.28 0.66 11.67
C SER A 31 2.26 0.03 10.29
N ASP A 32 1.61 0.69 9.32
CA ASP A 32 1.54 0.26 7.92
C ASP A 32 2.94 0.18 7.29
N GLN A 33 3.72 1.24 7.38
CA GLN A 33 5.02 1.33 6.73
C GLN A 33 6.10 0.48 7.41
N GLN A 34 5.99 0.25 8.72
CA GLN A 34 6.95 -0.58 9.45
C GLN A 34 6.89 -2.04 9.01
N VAL A 35 5.70 -2.62 8.94
CA VAL A 35 5.54 -4.03 8.54
C VAL A 35 5.98 -4.24 7.10
N ARG A 36 5.71 -3.31 6.21
CA ARG A 36 6.11 -3.39 4.79
C ARG A 36 7.61 -3.29 4.58
N ARG A 37 8.29 -2.41 5.32
CA ARG A 37 9.77 -2.38 5.30
C ARG A 37 10.37 -3.72 5.70
N GLN A 38 9.85 -4.36 6.75
CA GLN A 38 10.33 -5.67 7.18
C GLN A 38 10.11 -6.74 6.10
N ILE A 39 8.95 -6.74 5.42
CA ILE A 39 8.68 -7.66 4.31
C ILE A 39 9.65 -7.44 3.16
N ILE A 40 9.90 -6.19 2.76
CA ILE A 40 10.84 -5.86 1.68
C ILE A 40 12.24 -6.37 2.02
N GLU A 41 12.74 -6.11 3.23
CA GLU A 41 14.06 -6.54 3.68
C GLU A 41 14.18 -8.07 3.70
N LEU A 42 13.21 -8.76 4.28
CA LEU A 42 13.19 -10.23 4.34
C LEU A 42 13.04 -10.85 2.94
N THR A 43 12.14 -10.30 2.11
CA THR A 43 11.96 -10.76 0.73
C THR A 43 13.27 -10.64 -0.04
N LYS A 44 13.95 -9.50 0.04
CA LYS A 44 15.25 -9.29 -0.60
C LYS A 44 16.28 -10.31 -0.12
N ALA A 45 16.40 -10.53 1.18
CA ALA A 45 17.32 -11.50 1.75
C ALA A 45 17.03 -12.93 1.25
N VAL A 46 15.76 -13.33 1.18
CA VAL A 46 15.37 -14.66 0.70
C VAL A 46 15.59 -14.79 -0.82
N THR A 47 15.14 -13.81 -1.60
CA THR A 47 15.09 -13.94 -3.08
C THR A 47 16.40 -13.65 -3.76
N THR A 48 17.16 -12.66 -3.30
CA THR A 48 18.42 -12.23 -3.93
C THR A 48 19.65 -12.78 -3.23
N GLU A 49 19.67 -12.86 -1.90
CA GLU A 49 20.80 -13.35 -1.11
C GLU A 49 20.73 -14.86 -0.85
N GLY A 50 19.55 -15.49 -1.11
CA GLY A 50 19.34 -16.92 -0.93
C GLY A 50 19.25 -17.36 0.54
N ARG A 51 18.86 -16.45 1.45
CA ARG A 51 18.70 -16.69 2.87
C ARG A 51 17.38 -17.46 3.16
N THR A 52 17.32 -18.73 2.73
CA THR A 52 16.13 -19.59 2.94
C THR A 52 15.82 -19.85 4.41
N ASP A 53 16.78 -19.66 5.29
CA ASP A 53 16.63 -19.72 6.76
C ASP A 53 15.68 -18.63 7.31
N LEU A 54 15.37 -17.58 6.52
CA LEU A 54 14.48 -16.48 6.89
C LEU A 54 13.03 -16.66 6.39
N ILE A 55 12.70 -17.75 5.71
CA ILE A 55 11.36 -17.97 5.15
C ILE A 55 10.30 -17.96 6.24
N ASP A 56 10.50 -18.64 7.36
CA ASP A 56 9.53 -18.66 8.46
C ASP A 56 9.31 -17.24 9.03
N SER A 57 10.39 -16.46 9.15
CA SER A 57 10.30 -15.07 9.59
C SER A 57 9.52 -14.20 8.59
N LEU A 58 9.70 -14.42 7.29
CA LEU A 58 8.93 -13.73 6.25
C LEU A 58 7.45 -14.08 6.35
N ILE A 59 7.11 -15.36 6.53
CA ILE A 59 5.72 -15.81 6.71
C ILE A 59 5.07 -15.12 7.91
N MET A 60 5.74 -15.12 9.07
CA MET A 60 5.22 -14.46 10.28
C MET A 60 4.98 -12.96 10.07
N VAL A 61 5.85 -12.26 9.35
CA VAL A 61 5.67 -10.84 9.08
C VAL A 61 4.56 -10.59 8.06
N CYS A 62 4.33 -11.50 7.10
CA CYS A 62 3.16 -11.43 6.21
C CYS A 62 1.84 -11.61 6.98
N GLU A 63 1.76 -12.55 7.92
CA GLU A 63 0.58 -12.71 8.79
C GLU A 63 0.34 -11.46 9.68
N LEU A 64 1.42 -10.86 10.19
CA LEU A 64 1.33 -9.60 10.92
C LEU A 64 0.80 -8.48 10.02
N GLN A 65 1.25 -8.40 8.76
CA GLN A 65 0.75 -7.42 7.78
C GLN A 65 -0.76 -7.54 7.61
N GLU A 66 -1.31 -8.75 7.42
CA GLU A 66 -2.75 -8.96 7.27
C GLU A 66 -3.54 -8.39 8.45
N SER A 67 -3.07 -8.62 9.67
CA SER A 67 -3.73 -8.09 10.87
C SER A 67 -3.62 -6.57 11.00
N VAL A 68 -2.48 -5.98 10.61
CA VAL A 68 -2.26 -4.53 10.57
C VAL A 68 -3.18 -3.90 9.54
N ASP A 69 -3.27 -4.47 8.33
CA ASP A 69 -4.11 -3.97 7.25
C ASP A 69 -5.60 -4.02 7.63
N ALA A 70 -6.06 -5.12 8.24
CA ALA A 70 -7.44 -5.25 8.73
C ALA A 70 -7.79 -4.22 9.81
N ARG A 71 -6.87 -3.97 10.74
CA ARG A 71 -7.05 -2.93 11.77
C ARG A 71 -7.06 -1.53 11.14
N ASN A 72 -6.12 -1.24 10.27
CA ASN A 72 -5.96 0.08 9.68
C ASN A 72 -7.16 0.44 8.80
N ILE A 73 -7.66 -0.49 7.96
CA ILE A 73 -8.85 -0.22 7.13
C ILE A 73 -10.11 -0.03 7.98
N SER A 74 -10.26 -0.71 9.13
CA SER A 74 -11.37 -0.48 10.05
C SER A 74 -11.37 0.93 10.64
N ILE A 75 -10.19 1.51 10.89
CA ILE A 75 -10.05 2.91 11.32
C ILE A 75 -10.50 3.85 10.20
N ILE A 76 -10.06 3.60 8.95
CA ILE A 76 -10.44 4.41 7.79
C ILE A 76 -11.93 4.28 7.48
N ASP A 77 -12.51 3.07 7.57
CA ASP A 77 -13.96 2.85 7.45
C ASP A 77 -14.74 3.75 8.41
N SER A 78 -14.33 3.76 9.68
CA SER A 78 -14.98 4.58 10.71
C SER A 78 -14.82 6.08 10.44
N LEU A 79 -13.66 6.49 9.96
CA LEU A 79 -13.34 7.90 9.66
C LEU A 79 -14.16 8.42 8.47
N LEU A 80 -14.35 7.59 7.44
CA LEU A 80 -15.02 7.97 6.19
C LEU A 80 -16.56 7.82 6.24
N GLN A 81 -17.15 7.30 7.32
CA GLN A 81 -18.63 7.21 7.46
C GLN A 81 -19.35 8.56 7.29
N GLY A 82 -18.68 9.65 7.69
CA GLY A 82 -19.20 11.02 7.54
C GLY A 82 -18.69 11.76 6.30
N GLY A 83 -18.05 11.07 5.37
CA GLY A 83 -17.30 11.66 4.25
C GLY A 83 -15.85 11.95 4.60
N VAL A 84 -15.10 12.53 3.66
CA VAL A 84 -13.70 12.89 3.87
C VAL A 84 -13.61 14.01 4.91
N PRO A 85 -12.87 13.81 6.03
CA PRO A 85 -12.74 14.85 7.04
C PRO A 85 -12.05 16.09 6.46
N ASN A 86 -12.53 17.26 6.86
CA ASN A 86 -11.93 18.54 6.50
C ASN A 86 -10.75 18.86 7.42
N SER A 87 -9.80 19.65 6.91
CA SER A 87 -8.73 20.25 7.74
C SER A 87 -7.73 19.24 8.34
N LEU A 88 -7.49 18.12 7.67
CA LEU A 88 -6.38 17.24 8.00
C LEU A 88 -5.09 17.71 7.33
N SER A 89 -3.93 17.27 7.86
CA SER A 89 -2.64 17.46 7.20
C SER A 89 -2.56 16.67 5.89
N LYS A 90 -1.68 17.08 4.97
CA LYS A 90 -1.44 16.35 3.71
C LYS A 90 -0.98 14.91 3.99
N GLU A 91 -0.15 14.71 5.01
CA GLU A 91 0.32 13.40 5.45
C GLU A 91 -0.82 12.51 5.94
N SER A 92 -1.83 13.10 6.60
CA SER A 92 -3.02 12.38 7.05
C SER A 92 -3.91 11.94 5.87
N TYR A 93 -4.12 12.79 4.88
CA TYR A 93 -4.81 12.39 3.64
C TYR A 93 -4.05 11.30 2.89
N LYS A 94 -2.74 11.41 2.82
CA LYS A 94 -1.87 10.36 2.25
C LYS A 94 -2.00 9.03 3.02
N THR A 95 -2.14 9.10 4.34
CA THR A 95 -2.37 7.91 5.16
C THR A 95 -3.72 7.25 4.85
N ILE A 96 -4.77 8.03 4.64
CA ILE A 96 -6.08 7.51 4.22
C ILE A 96 -5.93 6.76 2.89
N TRP A 97 -5.30 7.39 1.89
CA TRP A 97 -5.06 6.79 0.59
C TRP A 97 -4.28 5.48 0.69
N ILE A 98 -3.12 5.47 1.38
CA ILE A 98 -2.25 4.29 1.40
C ILE A 98 -2.91 3.09 2.09
N VAL A 99 -3.72 3.31 3.12
CA VAL A 99 -4.47 2.24 3.78
C VAL A 99 -5.55 1.67 2.84
N ILE A 100 -6.21 2.51 2.06
CA ILE A 100 -7.17 2.06 1.03
C ILE A 100 -6.41 1.27 -0.05
N ASP A 101 -5.28 1.78 -0.54
CA ASP A 101 -4.44 1.11 -1.54
C ASP A 101 -3.98 -0.28 -1.08
N HIS A 102 -3.67 -0.44 0.20
CA HIS A 102 -3.25 -1.70 0.80
C HIS A 102 -4.39 -2.63 1.24
N SER A 103 -5.62 -2.23 1.07
CA SER A 103 -6.79 -3.01 1.49
C SER A 103 -7.23 -4.05 0.44
N THR A 104 -8.33 -4.74 0.72
CA THR A 104 -8.92 -5.69 -0.23
C THR A 104 -9.47 -4.99 -1.48
N LEU A 105 -9.55 -5.71 -2.61
CA LEU A 105 -10.13 -5.19 -3.84
C LEU A 105 -11.55 -4.63 -3.63
N GLU A 106 -12.36 -5.23 -2.76
CA GLU A 106 -13.69 -4.73 -2.40
C GLU A 106 -13.62 -3.33 -1.80
N LYS A 107 -12.72 -3.10 -0.86
CA LYS A 107 -12.52 -1.79 -0.22
C LYS A 107 -11.90 -0.76 -1.18
N GLN A 108 -10.95 -1.20 -2.00
CA GLN A 108 -10.37 -0.36 -3.07
C GLN A 108 -11.45 0.12 -4.03
N LEU A 109 -12.34 -0.76 -4.49
CA LEU A 109 -13.48 -0.41 -5.37
C LEU A 109 -14.46 0.53 -4.67
N LEU A 110 -14.78 0.29 -3.39
CA LEU A 110 -15.68 1.12 -2.60
C LEU A 110 -15.17 2.55 -2.48
N TYR A 111 -13.86 2.70 -2.23
CA TYR A 111 -13.26 4.00 -1.93
C TYR A 111 -12.57 4.68 -3.12
N LEU A 112 -12.44 4.02 -4.28
CA LEU A 112 -11.83 4.61 -5.47
C LEU A 112 -12.44 5.97 -5.86
N PRO A 113 -13.79 6.17 -5.86
CA PRO A 113 -14.38 7.48 -6.16
C PRO A 113 -14.02 8.56 -5.13
N ILE A 114 -13.86 8.17 -3.86
CA ILE A 114 -13.45 9.10 -2.78
C ILE A 114 -11.99 9.54 -2.99
N VAL A 115 -11.10 8.60 -3.32
CA VAL A 115 -9.70 8.88 -3.58
C VAL A 115 -9.53 9.73 -4.85
N GLU A 116 -10.35 9.51 -5.89
CA GLU A 116 -10.41 10.37 -7.08
C GLU A 116 -10.80 11.81 -6.73
N GLN A 117 -11.80 11.97 -5.87
CA GLN A 117 -12.22 13.30 -5.40
C GLN A 117 -11.11 13.96 -4.57
N MET A 118 -10.45 13.22 -3.66
CA MET A 118 -9.32 13.74 -2.89
C MET A 118 -8.19 14.24 -3.79
N ALA A 119 -7.87 13.53 -4.86
CA ALA A 119 -6.86 13.95 -5.84
C ALA A 119 -7.31 15.18 -6.65
N THR A 120 -8.61 15.25 -7.00
CA THR A 120 -9.20 16.40 -7.72
C THR A 120 -9.18 17.67 -6.86
N ASP A 121 -9.45 17.53 -5.57
CA ASP A 121 -9.46 18.62 -4.59
C ASP A 121 -8.03 19.01 -4.13
N GLY A 122 -6.99 18.29 -4.59
CA GLY A 122 -5.59 18.54 -4.24
C GLY A 122 -5.22 18.15 -2.80
N LEU A 123 -6.04 17.30 -2.16
CA LEU A 123 -5.78 16.76 -0.81
C LEU A 123 -4.67 15.69 -0.85
N ILE A 124 -4.55 14.99 -1.96
CA ILE A 124 -3.48 14.03 -2.27
C ILE A 124 -2.92 14.33 -3.67
N ASP A 125 -1.76 13.76 -4.00
CA ASP A 125 -1.17 13.91 -5.32
C ASP A 125 -1.89 12.98 -6.33
N LYS A 126 -1.89 13.36 -7.61
CA LYS A 126 -2.63 12.61 -8.65
C LYS A 126 -2.02 11.24 -8.94
N ASP A 127 -0.72 11.07 -8.73
CA ASP A 127 -0.03 9.78 -8.87
C ASP A 127 -0.49 8.77 -7.81
N GLU A 128 -0.91 9.23 -6.63
CA GLU A 128 -1.50 8.40 -5.58
C GLU A 128 -2.84 7.80 -6.01
N TYR A 129 -3.72 8.63 -6.61
CA TYR A 129 -4.95 8.11 -7.23
C TYR A 129 -4.65 7.16 -8.40
N ALA A 130 -3.72 7.52 -9.28
CA ALA A 130 -3.35 6.71 -10.44
C ALA A 130 -2.80 5.34 -10.03
N THR A 131 -2.05 5.27 -8.91
CA THR A 131 -1.55 4.01 -8.34
C THR A 131 -2.69 3.12 -7.88
N LEU A 132 -3.67 3.65 -7.14
CA LEU A 132 -4.85 2.90 -6.72
C LEU A 132 -5.71 2.47 -7.91
N PHE A 133 -5.89 3.34 -8.92
CA PHE A 133 -6.62 3.02 -10.14
C PHE A 133 -6.03 1.79 -10.85
N ASP A 134 -4.72 1.77 -11.02
CA ASP A 134 -4.01 0.65 -11.65
C ASP A 134 -4.09 -0.62 -10.79
N ARG A 135 -4.00 -0.50 -9.47
CA ARG A 135 -4.14 -1.64 -8.55
C ARG A 135 -5.52 -2.28 -8.64
N VAL A 136 -6.57 -1.46 -8.71
CA VAL A 136 -7.95 -1.94 -8.95
C VAL A 136 -8.06 -2.63 -10.31
N ALA A 137 -7.48 -2.06 -11.37
CA ALA A 137 -7.48 -2.69 -12.69
C ALA A 137 -6.80 -4.07 -12.65
N MET A 138 -5.61 -4.16 -12.02
CA MET A 138 -4.89 -5.43 -11.84
C MET A 138 -5.71 -6.43 -11.02
N GLY A 139 -6.33 -6.01 -9.92
CA GLY A 139 -7.19 -6.86 -9.07
C GLY A 139 -8.40 -7.40 -9.82
N GLN A 140 -8.92 -6.64 -10.79
CA GLN A 140 -10.00 -7.06 -11.70
C GLN A 140 -9.49 -7.83 -12.93
N LYS A 141 -8.21 -8.18 -13.01
CA LYS A 141 -7.57 -8.81 -14.17
C LYS A 141 -7.74 -7.99 -15.46
N ARG A 142 -7.68 -6.69 -15.37
CA ARG A 142 -7.71 -5.76 -16.51
C ARG A 142 -6.36 -5.08 -16.69
N PRO A 143 -5.97 -4.73 -17.92
CA PRO A 143 -4.78 -3.92 -18.13
C PRO A 143 -4.85 -2.62 -17.33
N GLN A 144 -3.71 -2.18 -16.81
CA GLN A 144 -3.56 -0.92 -16.10
C GLN A 144 -3.34 0.25 -17.06
N ARG A 145 -3.53 1.48 -16.59
CA ARG A 145 -3.39 2.69 -17.42
C ARG A 145 -2.04 3.35 -17.32
N TYR A 146 -1.48 3.43 -16.12
CA TYR A 146 -0.29 4.23 -15.82
C TYR A 146 0.97 3.38 -15.59
N GLY A 147 0.86 2.05 -15.59
CA GLY A 147 2.02 1.17 -15.40
C GLY A 147 2.64 1.26 -14.01
N SER A 148 1.83 1.51 -12.98
CA SER A 148 2.30 1.63 -11.59
C SER A 148 2.43 0.28 -10.88
N GLN A 149 1.74 -0.74 -11.34
CA GLN A 149 1.74 -2.06 -10.72
C GLN A 149 2.69 -3.02 -11.43
N SER A 150 3.32 -3.88 -10.66
CA SER A 150 4.23 -4.91 -11.13
C SER A 150 3.91 -6.27 -10.49
N VAL A 151 4.37 -7.33 -11.11
CA VAL A 151 4.25 -8.70 -10.60
C VAL A 151 5.63 -9.33 -10.51
N GLN A 152 5.82 -10.07 -9.44
CA GLN A 152 7.06 -10.80 -9.18
C GLN A 152 6.74 -12.29 -9.09
N PHE A 153 7.53 -13.11 -9.77
CA PHE A 153 7.36 -14.57 -9.75
C PHE A 153 8.70 -15.27 -10.06
N GLY A 154 8.77 -16.56 -9.83
CA GLY A 154 9.97 -17.36 -10.03
C GLY A 154 10.45 -18.04 -8.76
N ARG A 155 11.67 -18.58 -8.79
CA ARG A 155 12.33 -19.23 -7.64
C ARG A 155 13.38 -18.28 -7.06
N PRO A 156 13.78 -18.43 -5.79
CA PRO A 156 14.91 -17.70 -5.21
C PRO A 156 16.13 -17.71 -6.15
N LYS A 157 16.78 -16.58 -6.33
CA LYS A 157 17.91 -16.31 -7.26
C LYS A 157 17.56 -16.37 -8.76
N ALA A 158 16.32 -16.65 -9.12
CA ALA A 158 15.80 -16.64 -10.50
C ALA A 158 14.43 -15.94 -10.55
N MET A 159 14.26 -14.91 -9.73
CA MET A 159 13.04 -14.10 -9.71
C MET A 159 12.99 -13.20 -10.93
N GLN A 160 11.78 -13.04 -11.45
CA GLN A 160 11.44 -12.13 -12.54
C GLN A 160 10.47 -11.08 -12.02
N LEU A 161 10.61 -9.85 -12.50
CA LEU A 161 9.78 -8.72 -12.12
C LEU A 161 9.34 -8.00 -13.39
N TYR A 162 8.04 -8.01 -13.67
CA TYR A 162 7.45 -7.37 -14.83
C TYR A 162 6.44 -6.29 -14.42
N ILE A 163 6.43 -5.19 -15.17
CA ILE A 163 5.29 -4.27 -15.13
C ILE A 163 4.06 -5.05 -15.62
N TYR A 164 2.97 -4.96 -14.86
CA TYR A 164 1.70 -5.58 -15.23
C TYR A 164 1.20 -5.00 -16.57
N PRO A 165 0.53 -5.77 -17.44
CA PRO A 165 0.09 -5.33 -18.76
C PRO A 165 -0.63 -3.97 -18.75
N VAL A 166 -0.32 -3.10 -19.71
CA VAL A 166 -0.90 -1.76 -19.83
C VAL A 166 -1.88 -1.63 -20.99
N GLU A 167 -2.88 -0.74 -20.89
CA GLU A 167 -3.88 -0.51 -21.93
C GLU A 167 -3.26 0.04 -23.24
N ASN A 168 -2.28 0.93 -23.11
CA ASN A 168 -1.64 1.60 -24.24
C ASN A 168 -0.16 1.87 -23.95
N SER A 169 0.68 0.94 -24.37
CA SER A 169 2.13 1.03 -24.16
C SER A 169 2.83 2.18 -24.91
N GLU A 170 2.26 2.64 -26.03
CA GLU A 170 2.83 3.74 -26.81
C GLU A 170 2.59 5.10 -26.15
N LYS A 171 1.45 5.26 -25.46
CA LYS A 171 1.08 6.50 -24.77
C LYS A 171 1.46 6.50 -23.28
N LEU A 172 2.10 5.44 -22.78
CA LEU A 172 2.31 5.25 -21.36
C LEU A 172 3.00 6.45 -20.69
N ASP A 173 4.13 6.91 -21.22
CA ASP A 173 4.86 8.02 -20.61
C ASP A 173 4.08 9.34 -20.67
N SER A 174 3.29 9.58 -21.73
CA SER A 174 2.43 10.75 -21.78
C SER A 174 1.28 10.67 -20.77
N LEU A 175 0.69 9.50 -20.55
CA LEU A 175 -0.32 9.27 -19.51
C LEU A 175 0.27 9.46 -18.11
N ARG A 176 1.45 8.90 -17.84
CA ARG A 176 2.18 9.07 -16.58
C ARG A 176 2.45 10.54 -16.26
N ALA A 177 2.89 11.31 -17.25
CA ALA A 177 3.14 12.74 -17.09
C ALA A 177 1.87 13.54 -16.70
N THR A 178 0.66 13.13 -17.13
CA THR A 178 -0.60 13.81 -16.76
C THR A 178 -0.93 13.74 -15.27
N VAL A 179 -0.36 12.75 -14.58
CA VAL A 179 -0.57 12.51 -13.14
C VAL A 179 0.70 12.75 -12.30
N GLY A 180 1.75 13.30 -12.91
CA GLY A 180 2.99 13.62 -12.19
C GLY A 180 3.93 12.44 -11.97
N MET A 181 3.69 11.30 -12.61
CA MET A 181 4.59 10.15 -12.55
C MET A 181 5.80 10.31 -13.49
N GLU A 182 6.96 9.85 -13.03
CA GLU A 182 8.17 9.75 -13.86
C GLU A 182 7.98 8.81 -15.05
N PRO A 183 8.72 8.97 -16.16
CA PRO A 183 8.70 8.03 -17.28
C PRO A 183 8.93 6.60 -16.84
N ILE A 184 8.37 5.62 -17.58
CA ILE A 184 8.44 4.20 -17.19
C ILE A 184 9.90 3.72 -17.03
N ALA A 185 10.82 4.21 -17.85
CA ALA A 185 12.24 3.84 -17.78
C ALA A 185 12.88 4.24 -16.44
N GLU A 186 12.52 5.38 -15.88
CA GLU A 186 13.00 5.81 -14.56
C GLU A 186 12.35 4.99 -13.44
N TYR A 187 11.06 4.69 -13.55
CA TYR A 187 10.36 3.83 -12.60
C TYR A 187 10.96 2.41 -12.53
N LEU A 188 11.34 1.81 -13.67
CA LEU A 188 12.02 0.51 -13.72
C LEU A 188 13.33 0.53 -12.93
N LYS A 189 14.11 1.63 -13.01
CA LYS A 189 15.36 1.78 -12.23
C LYS A 189 15.04 1.77 -10.72
N VAL A 190 14.03 2.52 -10.30
CA VAL A 190 13.59 2.56 -8.89
C VAL A 190 13.15 1.19 -8.41
N LEU A 191 12.32 0.47 -9.19
CA LEU A 191 11.89 -0.89 -8.86
C LEU A 191 13.08 -1.84 -8.73
N THR A 192 14.01 -1.81 -9.68
CA THR A 192 15.22 -2.65 -9.66
C THR A 192 16.07 -2.37 -8.43
N GLN A 193 16.27 -1.10 -8.08
CA GLN A 193 17.05 -0.72 -6.89
C GLN A 193 16.36 -1.15 -5.59
N THR A 194 15.03 -1.01 -5.53
CA THR A 194 14.26 -1.33 -4.32
C THR A 194 14.18 -2.84 -4.09
N THR A 195 13.93 -3.61 -5.15
CA THR A 195 13.70 -5.05 -5.04
C THR A 195 14.99 -5.88 -5.16
N GLY A 196 16.03 -5.33 -5.80
CA GLY A 196 17.23 -6.07 -6.20
C GLY A 196 17.00 -7.05 -7.36
N ILE A 197 15.83 -6.97 -8.02
CA ILE A 197 15.47 -7.79 -9.19
C ILE A 197 15.32 -6.85 -10.38
N GLU A 198 15.93 -7.19 -11.52
CA GLU A 198 15.80 -6.40 -12.73
C GLU A 198 14.35 -6.30 -13.17
N ALA A 199 13.79 -5.08 -13.13
CA ALA A 199 12.43 -4.80 -13.51
C ALA A 199 12.33 -4.68 -15.04
N GLN A 200 11.33 -5.33 -15.63
CA GLN A 200 11.13 -5.43 -17.07
C GLN A 200 9.80 -4.81 -17.47
N PHE A 201 9.78 -4.15 -18.62
CA PHE A 201 8.57 -3.68 -19.26
C PHE A 201 8.54 -4.16 -20.71
N ASP A 202 7.64 -5.11 -20.98
CA ASP A 202 7.34 -5.57 -22.34
C ASP A 202 6.10 -4.86 -22.86
N ARG A 203 6.27 -4.06 -23.93
CA ARG A 203 5.19 -3.29 -24.55
C ARG A 203 4.08 -4.15 -25.16
N GLN A 204 4.37 -5.41 -25.47
CA GLN A 204 3.43 -6.34 -26.07
C GLN A 204 2.85 -7.34 -25.05
N MET A 205 3.24 -7.22 -23.77
CA MET A 205 2.75 -8.09 -22.72
C MET A 205 1.23 -7.99 -22.59
N THR A 206 0.56 -9.12 -22.74
CA THR A 206 -0.86 -9.28 -22.43
C THR A 206 -1.03 -10.03 -21.09
N ILE A 207 -2.24 -10.01 -20.54
CA ILE A 207 -2.53 -10.76 -19.32
C ILE A 207 -2.32 -12.27 -19.55
N ASP A 208 -2.77 -12.80 -20.68
CA ASP A 208 -2.58 -14.21 -21.03
C ASP A 208 -1.10 -14.58 -21.18
N CYS A 209 -0.29 -13.71 -21.80
CA CYS A 209 1.16 -13.92 -21.90
C CYS A 209 1.81 -13.94 -20.51
N LEU A 210 1.42 -13.02 -19.62
CA LEU A 210 1.94 -12.96 -18.27
C LEU A 210 1.56 -14.21 -17.45
N GLU A 211 0.32 -14.69 -17.56
CA GLU A 211 -0.15 -15.90 -16.87
C GLU A 211 0.63 -17.14 -17.36
N LYS A 212 0.87 -17.27 -18.66
CA LYS A 212 1.71 -18.33 -19.22
C LYS A 212 3.14 -18.29 -18.69
N LEU A 213 3.78 -17.13 -18.71
CA LEU A 213 5.12 -16.98 -18.16
C LEU A 213 5.19 -17.38 -16.66
N ARG A 214 4.18 -17.03 -15.88
CA ARG A 214 4.10 -17.43 -14.46
C ARG A 214 3.97 -18.92 -14.25
N ASN A 215 3.29 -19.61 -15.17
CA ASN A 215 3.08 -21.07 -15.15
C ASN A 215 4.26 -21.84 -15.76
N GLY A 216 5.23 -21.16 -16.36
CA GLY A 216 6.39 -21.77 -17.02
C GLY A 216 6.09 -22.35 -18.40
N GLU A 217 5.11 -21.78 -19.10
CA GLU A 217 4.65 -22.17 -20.46
C GLU A 217 5.28 -21.31 -21.55
#